data_21081c3cb6b5a08828a4ad0fe3e235d2
#
_entry.id   21081c3cb6b5a08828a4ad0fe3e235d2
#
_cell.length_a   1.000
_cell.length_b   1.000
_cell.length_c   1.000
_cell.angle_alpha   90.00
_cell.angle_beta   90.00
_cell.angle_gamma   90.00
#
_symmetry.space_group_name_H-M   'P 1'
#
loop_
_entity.id
_entity.type
_entity.pdbx_description
1 polymer ?
#
loop_
_entity_poly.entity_id
_entity_poly.type
_entity_poly.pdbx_seq_one_letter_code
_entity_poly.pdbx_strand_id
1 'polypeptide(L)'
;MRITGGVHRSRELRAPKGQKTRPTADRVREGLFSMLASRRPLDGARVLDLFAGTGALGLEALSRGASHGVFVESDRAALLALRENVRALGFEAASVVIAQRAERVVEALKGPFDVVLCDPPYALVREPELAALLSKVAAHCHAEATIVLEHDAKDPPPSILGAIVTFTRRYGDTGLTFYEVSALLKPPAND
;
A
#
# COMPACT_ATOMS: atom_id res chain seq x y z
N MET A 1 -0.08 -17.60 -0.40
CA MET A 1 -0.65 -16.26 -0.65
C MET A 1 -1.04 -16.19 -2.11
N ARG A 2 -2.18 -15.61 -2.45
CA ARG A 2 -2.68 -15.57 -3.84
C ARG A 2 -3.38 -14.25 -4.12
N ILE A 3 -3.45 -13.85 -5.38
CA ILE A 3 -4.29 -12.74 -5.85
C ILE A 3 -5.78 -13.11 -5.63
N THR A 4 -6.57 -12.20 -5.05
CA THR A 4 -7.97 -12.47 -4.68
C THR A 4 -8.97 -11.94 -5.69
N GLY A 5 -8.56 -11.01 -6.58
CA GLY A 5 -9.44 -10.40 -7.58
C GLY A 5 -8.73 -9.95 -8.85
N GLY A 6 -9.51 -9.48 -9.82
CA GLY A 6 -9.01 -8.96 -11.09
C GLY A 6 -8.55 -10.05 -12.08
N VAL A 7 -7.77 -9.62 -13.07
CA VAL A 7 -7.35 -10.47 -14.21
C VAL A 7 -6.46 -11.65 -13.82
N HIS A 8 -5.78 -11.57 -12.68
CA HIS A 8 -4.92 -12.63 -12.16
C HIS A 8 -5.50 -13.34 -10.93
N ARG A 9 -6.81 -13.27 -10.73
CA ARG A 9 -7.46 -13.97 -9.60
C ARG A 9 -7.00 -15.42 -9.48
N SER A 10 -6.75 -15.86 -8.25
CA SER A 10 -6.27 -17.20 -7.85
C SER A 10 -4.81 -17.52 -8.21
N ARG A 11 -4.07 -16.62 -8.87
CA ARG A 11 -2.64 -16.81 -9.12
C ARG A 11 -1.87 -16.77 -7.80
N GLU A 12 -1.01 -17.74 -7.59
CA GLU A 12 -0.17 -17.83 -6.41
C GLU A 12 1.00 -16.84 -6.47
N LEU A 13 1.27 -16.19 -5.35
CA LEU A 13 2.44 -15.33 -5.15
C LEU A 13 3.51 -16.08 -4.37
N ARG A 14 4.75 -15.95 -4.81
CA ARG A 14 5.92 -16.45 -4.09
C ARG A 14 6.14 -15.64 -2.82
N ALA A 15 6.56 -16.33 -1.77
CA ALA A 15 6.98 -15.73 -0.50
C ALA A 15 8.36 -16.25 -0.12
N PRO A 16 9.15 -15.50 0.67
CA PRO A 16 10.41 -15.99 1.22
C PRO A 16 10.22 -17.29 2.00
N LYS A 17 11.21 -18.16 1.96
CA LYS A 17 11.18 -19.43 2.73
C LYS A 17 10.96 -19.14 4.21
N GLY A 18 9.99 -19.83 4.82
CA GLY A 18 9.69 -19.72 6.26
C GLY A 18 8.54 -18.74 6.59
N GLN A 19 8.11 -17.89 5.68
CA GLN A 19 6.90 -17.09 5.88
C GLN A 19 5.66 -17.90 5.49
N LYS A 20 4.97 -18.46 6.49
CA LYS A 20 3.66 -19.08 6.28
C LYS A 20 2.62 -17.98 6.06
N THR A 21 2.00 -17.99 4.91
CA THR A 21 0.84 -17.12 4.63
C THR A 21 -0.32 -17.56 5.53
N ARG A 22 -0.85 -16.63 6.30
CA ARG A 22 -2.03 -16.88 7.13
C ARG A 22 -3.29 -16.76 6.26
N PRO A 23 -4.26 -17.69 6.35
CA PRO A 23 -5.57 -17.55 5.67
C PRO A 23 -6.27 -16.23 6.02
N THR A 24 -6.01 -15.70 7.22
CA THR A 24 -6.50 -14.40 7.69
C THR A 24 -6.00 -13.26 6.81
N ALA A 25 -4.74 -13.29 6.34
CA ALA A 25 -4.17 -12.24 5.49
C ALA A 25 -4.88 -12.15 4.12
N ASP A 26 -5.23 -13.27 3.50
CA ASP A 26 -5.98 -13.28 2.23
C ASP A 26 -7.38 -12.67 2.42
N ARG A 27 -8.03 -12.94 3.55
CA ARG A 27 -9.36 -12.42 3.90
C ARG A 27 -9.34 -10.91 4.19
N VAL A 28 -8.32 -10.44 4.90
CA VAL A 28 -8.11 -9.01 5.18
C VAL A 28 -7.89 -8.27 3.85
N ARG A 29 -7.01 -8.79 2.98
CA ARG A 29 -6.74 -8.19 1.67
C ARG A 29 -7.98 -8.16 0.77
N GLU A 30 -8.77 -9.24 0.70
CA GLU A 30 -10.03 -9.26 -0.04
C GLU A 30 -11.00 -8.20 0.50
N GLY A 31 -11.12 -8.08 1.82
CA GLY A 31 -11.92 -7.05 2.48
C GLY A 31 -11.43 -5.64 2.17
N LEU A 32 -10.11 -5.40 2.23
CA LEU A 32 -9.49 -4.13 1.88
C LEU A 32 -9.89 -3.70 0.46
N PHE A 33 -9.66 -4.57 -0.51
CA PHE A 33 -9.93 -4.24 -1.91
C PHE A 33 -11.43 -4.15 -2.24
N SER A 34 -12.29 -4.87 -1.54
CA SER A 34 -13.74 -4.71 -1.65
C SER A 34 -14.18 -3.32 -1.17
N MET A 35 -13.65 -2.86 -0.04
CA MET A 35 -13.92 -1.53 0.50
C MET A 35 -13.33 -0.42 -0.37
N LEU A 36 -12.12 -0.63 -0.89
CA LEU A 36 -11.46 0.33 -1.76
C LEU A 36 -12.24 0.50 -3.07
N ALA A 37 -12.66 -0.59 -3.70
CA ALA A 37 -13.43 -0.56 -4.95
C ALA A 37 -14.78 0.16 -4.82
N SER A 38 -15.42 0.10 -3.64
CA SER A 38 -16.69 0.81 -3.40
C SER A 38 -16.52 2.32 -3.21
N ARG A 39 -15.29 2.78 -2.92
CA ARG A 39 -14.98 4.19 -2.62
C ARG A 39 -14.22 4.86 -3.74
N ARG A 40 -13.26 4.15 -4.33
CA ARG A 40 -12.41 4.62 -5.41
C ARG A 40 -12.15 3.48 -6.40
N PRO A 41 -12.58 3.60 -7.65
CA PRO A 41 -12.21 2.66 -8.70
C PRO A 41 -10.69 2.59 -8.84
N LEU A 42 -10.17 1.37 -9.01
CA LEU A 42 -8.74 1.16 -9.25
C LEU A 42 -8.36 1.27 -10.72
N ASP A 43 -9.35 1.25 -11.60
CA ASP A 43 -9.11 1.32 -13.05
C ASP A 43 -8.35 2.59 -13.41
N GLY A 44 -7.21 2.43 -14.08
CA GLY A 44 -6.31 3.51 -14.44
C GLY A 44 -5.51 4.12 -13.29
N ALA A 45 -5.74 3.74 -12.03
CA ALA A 45 -5.09 4.34 -10.87
C ALA A 45 -3.58 4.13 -10.82
N ARG A 46 -2.85 5.11 -10.30
CA ARG A 46 -1.44 5.00 -9.91
C ARG A 46 -1.35 4.65 -8.42
N VAL A 47 -0.72 3.53 -8.12
CA VAL A 47 -0.67 2.96 -6.77
C VAL A 47 0.75 2.99 -6.22
N LEU A 48 0.90 3.39 -4.95
CA LEU A 48 2.13 3.23 -4.17
C LEU A 48 1.91 2.13 -3.13
N ASP A 49 2.76 1.10 -3.14
CA ASP A 49 2.85 0.06 -2.10
C ASP A 49 4.12 0.34 -1.27
N LEU A 50 3.94 0.92 -0.09
CA LEU A 50 5.02 1.57 0.68
C LEU A 50 5.61 0.55 1.62
N PHE A 51 5.53 -0.47 1.86
CA PHE A 51 6.19 -1.58 2.57
C PHE A 51 5.79 -2.87 1.86
N ALA A 52 6.19 -2.94 0.59
CA ALA A 52 5.58 -3.86 -0.37
C ALA A 52 5.76 -5.35 -0.04
N GLY A 53 6.78 -5.71 0.76
CA GLY A 53 7.04 -7.11 1.04
C GLY A 53 7.18 -7.91 -0.25
N THR A 54 6.32 -8.88 -0.44
CA THR A 54 6.24 -9.71 -1.66
C THR A 54 5.43 -9.07 -2.79
N GLY A 55 4.92 -7.86 -2.59
CA GLY A 55 4.09 -7.11 -3.54
C GLY A 55 2.61 -7.49 -3.51
N ALA A 56 2.15 -8.15 -2.47
CA ALA A 56 0.79 -8.70 -2.46
C ALA A 56 -0.31 -7.64 -2.61
N LEU A 57 -0.14 -6.47 -2.02
CA LEU A 57 -1.12 -5.38 -2.11
C LEU A 57 -1.05 -4.67 -3.46
N GLY A 58 0.13 -4.22 -3.87
CA GLY A 58 0.29 -3.52 -5.14
C GLY A 58 -0.02 -4.39 -6.36
N LEU A 59 0.36 -5.67 -6.35
CA LEU A 59 0.04 -6.62 -7.42
C LEU A 59 -1.46 -6.95 -7.48
N GLU A 60 -2.12 -7.01 -6.34
CA GLU A 60 -3.59 -7.11 -6.29
C GLU A 60 -4.25 -5.88 -6.93
N ALA A 61 -3.73 -4.67 -6.64
CA ALA A 61 -4.23 -3.43 -7.25
C ALA A 61 -4.05 -3.45 -8.77
N LEU A 62 -2.87 -3.84 -9.28
CA LEU A 62 -2.62 -4.00 -10.73
C LEU A 62 -3.55 -5.05 -11.35
N SER A 63 -3.76 -6.18 -10.67
CA SER A 63 -4.71 -7.21 -11.14
C SER A 63 -6.14 -6.70 -11.25
N ARG A 64 -6.51 -5.68 -10.46
CA ARG A 64 -7.83 -5.07 -10.42
C ARG A 64 -7.97 -3.82 -11.29
N GLY A 65 -6.99 -3.53 -12.16
CA GLY A 65 -7.07 -2.48 -13.17
C GLY A 65 -6.22 -1.25 -12.92
N ALA A 66 -5.42 -1.19 -11.84
CA ALA A 66 -4.46 -0.10 -11.67
C ALA A 66 -3.49 -0.08 -12.85
N SER A 67 -3.19 1.13 -13.36
CA SER A 67 -2.33 1.31 -14.53
C SER A 67 -0.85 1.23 -14.20
N HIS A 68 -0.49 1.57 -12.95
CA HIS A 68 0.92 1.64 -12.54
C HIS A 68 1.08 1.40 -11.04
N GLY A 69 2.06 0.59 -10.66
CA GLY A 69 2.43 0.29 -9.27
C GLY A 69 3.87 0.71 -8.97
N VAL A 70 4.05 1.48 -7.92
CA VAL A 70 5.38 1.77 -7.34
C VAL A 70 5.48 0.98 -6.04
N PHE A 71 6.50 0.14 -5.95
CA PHE A 71 6.74 -0.75 -4.81
C PHE A 71 8.00 -0.32 -4.08
N VAL A 72 7.88 0.00 -2.80
CA VAL A 72 9.02 0.36 -1.94
C VAL A 72 9.25 -0.76 -0.94
N GLU A 73 10.42 -1.37 -0.98
CA GLU A 73 10.82 -2.46 -0.10
C GLU A 73 12.33 -2.42 0.17
N SER A 74 12.77 -2.76 1.36
CA SER A 74 14.19 -2.77 1.73
C SER A 74 14.74 -4.16 2.04
N ASP A 75 13.88 -5.13 2.38
CA ASP A 75 14.33 -6.51 2.67
C ASP A 75 14.71 -7.24 1.39
N ARG A 76 15.92 -7.79 1.39
CA ARG A 76 16.46 -8.47 0.20
C ARG A 76 15.67 -9.71 -0.22
N ALA A 77 15.17 -10.49 0.75
CA ALA A 77 14.44 -11.71 0.44
C ALA A 77 13.03 -11.39 -0.09
N ALA A 78 12.39 -10.39 0.49
CA ALA A 78 11.11 -9.87 -0.01
C ALA A 78 11.23 -9.29 -1.42
N LEU A 79 12.29 -8.50 -1.69
CA LEU A 79 12.56 -7.92 -3.01
C LEU A 79 12.76 -8.98 -4.10
N LEU A 80 13.43 -10.09 -3.78
CA LEU A 80 13.57 -11.20 -4.73
C LEU A 80 12.20 -11.79 -5.07
N ALA A 81 11.38 -12.09 -4.06
CA ALA A 81 10.04 -12.62 -4.25
C ALA A 81 9.14 -11.62 -5.00
N LEU A 82 9.19 -10.33 -4.66
CA LEU A 82 8.45 -9.27 -5.35
C LEU A 82 8.77 -9.23 -6.85
N ARG A 83 10.06 -9.19 -7.21
CA ARG A 83 10.47 -9.16 -8.62
C ARG A 83 10.06 -10.40 -9.40
N GLU A 84 10.11 -11.57 -8.76
CA GLU A 84 9.62 -12.81 -9.35
C GLU A 84 8.10 -12.78 -9.54
N ASN A 85 7.35 -12.24 -8.58
CA ASN A 85 5.90 -12.09 -8.67
C ASN A 85 5.49 -11.10 -9.76
N VAL A 86 6.16 -9.94 -9.85
CA VAL A 86 5.95 -8.96 -10.93
C VAL A 86 6.11 -9.62 -12.30
N ARG A 87 7.21 -10.37 -12.49
CA ARG A 87 7.48 -11.08 -13.75
C ARG A 87 6.47 -12.19 -14.01
N ALA A 88 6.14 -13.01 -13.01
CA ALA A 88 5.22 -14.13 -13.16
C ALA A 88 3.78 -13.70 -13.52
N LEU A 89 3.43 -12.47 -13.18
CA LEU A 89 2.14 -11.86 -13.51
C LEU A 89 2.19 -10.96 -14.77
N GLY A 90 3.38 -10.76 -15.38
CA GLY A 90 3.52 -9.94 -16.59
C GLY A 90 3.35 -8.43 -16.32
N PHE A 91 3.64 -7.98 -15.11
CA PHE A 91 3.45 -6.57 -14.73
C PHE A 91 4.75 -5.73 -14.79
N GLU A 92 5.81 -6.21 -15.48
CA GLU A 92 7.09 -5.50 -15.52
C GLU A 92 6.96 -4.07 -16.07
N ALA A 93 6.18 -3.89 -17.14
CA ALA A 93 5.98 -2.57 -17.75
C ALA A 93 5.13 -1.62 -16.89
N ALA A 94 4.29 -2.17 -16.01
CA ALA A 94 3.40 -1.42 -15.12
C ALA A 94 3.98 -1.23 -13.72
N SER A 95 5.22 -1.67 -13.45
CA SER A 95 5.78 -1.72 -12.11
C SER A 95 7.13 -1.02 -12.01
N VAL A 96 7.32 -0.23 -10.95
CA VAL A 96 8.62 0.29 -10.51
C VAL A 96 8.93 -0.27 -9.13
N VAL A 97 10.05 -0.99 -8.98
CA VAL A 97 10.51 -1.54 -7.69
C VAL A 97 11.69 -0.74 -7.18
N ILE A 98 11.51 -0.08 -6.06
CA ILE A 98 12.51 0.74 -5.36
C ILE A 98 13.06 -0.05 -4.18
N ALA A 99 14.31 -0.50 -4.29
CA ALA A 99 14.99 -1.33 -3.29
C ALA A 99 15.67 -0.45 -2.22
N GLN A 100 14.87 0.27 -1.45
CA GLN A 100 15.32 1.18 -0.38
C GLN A 100 14.29 1.25 0.74
N ARG A 101 14.70 1.82 1.89
CA ARG A 101 13.79 2.13 3.00
C ARG A 101 12.88 3.30 2.61
N ALA A 102 11.62 3.24 3.03
CA ALA A 102 10.59 4.23 2.70
C ALA A 102 11.00 5.67 3.10
N GLU A 103 11.64 5.81 4.27
CA GLU A 103 12.07 7.11 4.80
C GLU A 103 13.14 7.78 3.94
N ARG A 104 13.91 6.99 3.17
CA ARG A 104 14.98 7.51 2.29
C ARG A 104 14.49 7.92 0.92
N VAL A 105 13.37 7.36 0.47
CA VAL A 105 12.90 7.57 -0.90
C VAL A 105 11.71 8.51 -1.01
N VAL A 106 11.05 8.80 0.12
CA VAL A 106 9.78 9.54 0.10
C VAL A 106 9.87 10.87 -0.64
N GLU A 107 10.96 11.62 -0.47
CA GLU A 107 11.16 12.92 -1.13
C GLU A 107 11.41 12.78 -2.65
N ALA A 108 11.89 11.63 -3.11
CA ALA A 108 12.18 11.37 -4.52
C ALA A 108 11.04 10.63 -5.23
N LEU A 109 9.94 10.32 -4.54
CA LEU A 109 8.80 9.65 -5.14
C LEU A 109 8.18 10.51 -6.25
N LYS A 110 8.00 9.89 -7.40
CA LYS A 110 7.35 10.53 -8.56
C LYS A 110 5.84 10.24 -8.54
N GLY A 111 5.09 11.06 -7.83
CA GLY A 111 3.64 11.08 -7.88
C GLY A 111 3.08 11.79 -9.13
N PRO A 112 1.82 12.22 -9.13
CA PRO A 112 0.91 11.98 -8.04
C PRO A 112 0.34 10.56 -8.01
N PHE A 113 0.01 10.09 -6.79
CA PHE A 113 -0.62 8.78 -6.57
C PHE A 113 -2.11 8.95 -6.28
N ASP A 114 -2.90 7.96 -6.70
CA ASP A 114 -4.32 7.86 -6.42
C ASP A 114 -4.60 7.04 -5.17
N VAL A 115 -3.79 5.99 -4.97
CA VAL A 115 -3.93 5.07 -3.84
C VAL A 115 -2.56 4.77 -3.25
N VAL A 116 -2.47 4.84 -1.93
CA VAL A 116 -1.30 4.39 -1.16
C VAL A 116 -1.72 3.21 -0.29
N LEU A 117 -1.00 2.12 -0.41
CA LEU A 117 -1.15 0.93 0.40
C LEU A 117 0.05 0.87 1.36
N CYS A 118 -0.21 0.71 2.65
CA CYS A 118 0.81 0.77 3.68
C CYS A 118 0.55 -0.33 4.72
N ASP A 119 1.39 -1.38 4.70
CA ASP A 119 1.40 -2.48 5.67
C ASP A 119 2.77 -2.55 6.36
N PRO A 120 3.07 -1.59 7.27
CA PRO A 120 4.37 -1.51 7.93
C PRO A 120 4.49 -2.56 9.04
N PRO A 121 5.70 -2.86 9.53
CA PRO A 121 5.88 -3.58 10.78
C PRO A 121 5.09 -2.88 11.90
N TYR A 122 4.29 -3.63 12.66
CA TYR A 122 3.39 -3.06 13.68
C TYR A 122 4.09 -2.18 14.72
N ALA A 123 5.35 -2.50 15.05
CA ALA A 123 6.15 -1.65 15.94
C ALA A 123 6.30 -0.20 15.42
N LEU A 124 6.40 -0.04 14.08
CA LEU A 124 6.56 1.28 13.46
C LEU A 124 5.26 2.12 13.54
N VAL A 125 4.10 1.49 13.64
CA VAL A 125 2.81 2.21 13.71
C VAL A 125 2.70 3.09 14.95
N ARG A 126 3.38 2.70 16.05
CA ARG A 126 3.39 3.42 17.32
C ARG A 126 4.41 4.57 17.35
N GLU A 127 5.30 4.61 16.36
CA GLU A 127 6.37 5.60 16.30
C GLU A 127 5.92 6.85 15.52
N PRO A 128 6.28 8.04 15.97
CA PRO A 128 5.91 9.28 15.27
C PRO A 128 6.51 9.37 13.86
N GLU A 129 7.54 8.60 13.58
CA GLU A 129 8.21 8.52 12.28
C GLU A 129 7.26 8.04 11.18
N LEU A 130 6.33 7.11 11.47
CA LEU A 130 5.35 6.67 10.48
C LEU A 130 4.37 7.79 10.12
N ALA A 131 3.88 8.53 11.12
CA ALA A 131 2.99 9.67 10.87
C ALA A 131 3.68 10.74 10.01
N ALA A 132 4.95 11.05 10.32
CA ALA A 132 5.76 11.98 9.54
C ALA A 132 6.01 11.48 8.11
N LEU A 133 6.32 10.19 7.95
CA LEU A 133 6.50 9.57 6.63
C LEU A 133 5.23 9.64 5.80
N LEU A 134 4.07 9.23 6.36
CA LEU A 134 2.80 9.25 5.65
C LEU A 134 2.33 10.68 5.32
N SER A 135 2.69 11.67 6.15
CA SER A 135 2.42 13.08 5.85
C SER A 135 3.21 13.57 4.63
N LYS A 136 4.47 13.15 4.50
CA LYS A 136 5.27 13.41 3.29
C LYS A 136 4.71 12.67 2.08
N VAL A 137 4.30 11.42 2.23
CA VAL A 137 3.64 10.65 1.15
C VAL A 137 2.36 11.34 0.67
N ALA A 138 1.54 11.89 1.58
CA ALA A 138 0.33 12.62 1.24
C ALA A 138 0.60 13.81 0.31
N ALA A 139 1.77 14.46 0.41
CA ALA A 139 2.16 15.53 -0.50
C ALA A 139 2.39 15.05 -1.95
N HIS A 140 2.72 13.77 -2.14
CA HIS A 140 2.90 13.13 -3.45
C HIS A 140 1.61 12.47 -4.00
N CYS A 141 0.46 12.75 -3.41
CA CYS A 141 -0.82 12.17 -3.82
C CYS A 141 -1.71 13.22 -4.51
N HIS A 142 -2.66 12.76 -5.32
CA HIS A 142 -3.75 13.62 -5.77
C HIS A 142 -4.60 14.09 -4.58
N ALA A 143 -5.33 15.19 -4.76
CA ALA A 143 -6.46 15.51 -3.87
C ALA A 143 -7.47 14.35 -3.94
N GLU A 144 -8.10 14.03 -2.80
CA GLU A 144 -9.03 12.91 -2.66
C GLU A 144 -8.39 11.51 -2.84
N ALA A 145 -7.05 11.43 -2.96
CA ALA A 145 -6.36 10.15 -2.95
C ALA A 145 -6.64 9.38 -1.65
N THR A 146 -6.65 8.06 -1.75
CA THR A 146 -6.87 7.20 -0.58
C THR A 146 -5.56 6.62 -0.07
N ILE A 147 -5.26 6.78 1.22
CA ILE A 147 -4.20 6.06 1.91
C ILE A 147 -4.85 4.97 2.76
N VAL A 148 -4.43 3.73 2.61
CA VAL A 148 -4.88 2.60 3.43
C VAL A 148 -3.71 2.14 4.29
N LEU A 149 -3.90 2.20 5.61
CA LEU A 149 -2.93 1.72 6.59
C LEU A 149 -3.45 0.44 7.26
N GLU A 150 -2.66 -0.63 7.19
CA GLU A 150 -2.84 -1.82 8.02
C GLU A 150 -2.06 -1.63 9.34
N HIS A 151 -2.69 -1.96 10.47
CA HIS A 151 -2.10 -1.79 11.80
C HIS A 151 -2.70 -2.80 12.80
N ASP A 152 -2.14 -2.91 14.01
CA ASP A 152 -2.79 -3.63 15.10
C ASP A 152 -4.10 -2.93 15.47
N ALA A 153 -5.20 -3.68 15.53
CA ALA A 153 -6.53 -3.14 15.84
C ALA A 153 -6.65 -2.53 17.26
N LYS A 154 -5.64 -2.75 18.11
CA LYS A 154 -5.56 -2.16 19.45
C LYS A 154 -4.91 -0.78 19.45
N ASP A 155 -4.15 -0.45 18.39
CA ASP A 155 -3.46 0.81 18.27
C ASP A 155 -4.35 1.84 17.56
N PRO A 156 -4.40 3.08 18.06
CA PRO A 156 -5.07 4.14 17.32
C PRO A 156 -4.31 4.44 16.03
N PRO A 157 -5.02 4.72 14.93
CA PRO A 157 -4.35 5.13 13.70
C PRO A 157 -3.66 6.49 13.89
N PRO A 158 -2.43 6.68 13.36
CA PRO A 158 -1.70 7.93 13.49
C PRO A 158 -2.40 9.09 12.76
N SER A 159 -2.23 10.31 13.27
CA SER A 159 -2.63 11.52 12.55
C SER A 159 -1.65 11.79 11.41
N ILE A 160 -2.18 12.03 10.21
CA ILE A 160 -1.39 12.32 8.99
C ILE A 160 -1.68 13.76 8.58
N LEU A 161 -0.65 14.60 8.51
CA LEU A 161 -0.79 15.95 7.99
C LEU A 161 -1.16 15.88 6.50
N GLY A 162 -2.21 16.57 6.09
CA GLY A 162 -2.70 16.55 4.71
C GLY A 162 -3.71 15.44 4.41
N ALA A 163 -4.12 14.64 5.40
CA ALA A 163 -5.13 13.61 5.21
C ALA A 163 -6.04 13.47 6.44
N ILE A 164 -7.27 13.04 6.23
CA ILE A 164 -8.27 12.80 7.28
C ILE A 164 -8.68 11.34 7.29
N VAL A 165 -8.92 10.78 8.48
CA VAL A 165 -9.50 9.45 8.61
C VAL A 165 -10.96 9.49 8.15
N THR A 166 -11.29 8.66 7.17
CA THR A 166 -12.67 8.52 6.67
C THR A 166 -13.34 7.27 7.18
N PHE A 167 -12.55 6.24 7.50
CA PHE A 167 -13.11 4.96 7.90
C PHE A 167 -12.05 4.07 8.55
N THR A 168 -12.44 3.28 9.55
CA THR A 168 -11.62 2.21 10.13
C THR A 168 -12.44 0.93 10.22
N ARG A 169 -11.84 -0.19 9.83
CA ARG A 169 -12.44 -1.54 9.93
C ARG A 169 -11.51 -2.49 10.66
N ARG A 170 -12.10 -3.31 11.53
CA ARG A 170 -11.36 -4.33 12.27
C ARG A 170 -11.62 -5.72 11.69
N TYR A 171 -10.54 -6.51 11.55
CA TYR A 171 -10.53 -7.92 11.18
C TYR A 171 -9.70 -8.70 12.20
N GLY A 172 -10.32 -9.18 13.26
CA GLY A 172 -9.60 -9.83 14.37
C GLY A 172 -8.65 -8.85 15.04
N ASP A 173 -7.35 -9.13 14.99
CA ASP A 173 -6.29 -8.27 15.54
C ASP A 173 -5.76 -7.25 14.52
N THR A 174 -6.24 -7.26 13.28
CA THR A 174 -5.85 -6.31 12.24
C THR A 174 -6.86 -5.18 12.13
N GLY A 175 -6.38 -3.94 12.14
CA GLY A 175 -7.11 -2.72 11.78
C GLY A 175 -6.74 -2.27 10.36
N LEU A 176 -7.74 -1.86 9.59
CA LEU A 176 -7.56 -1.18 8.31
C LEU A 176 -8.14 0.23 8.45
N THR A 177 -7.28 1.24 8.37
CA THR A 177 -7.71 2.64 8.40
C THR A 177 -7.53 3.28 7.04
N PHE A 178 -8.59 3.90 6.57
CA PHE A 178 -8.64 4.64 5.31
C PHE A 178 -8.58 6.13 5.60
N TYR A 179 -7.65 6.79 4.94
CA TYR A 179 -7.51 8.23 4.95
C TYR A 179 -7.81 8.79 3.56
N GLU A 180 -8.36 9.97 3.51
CA GLU A 180 -8.52 10.76 2.30
C GLU A 180 -7.58 11.96 2.33
N VAL A 181 -6.81 12.15 1.27
CA VAL A 181 -5.91 13.29 1.15
C VAL A 181 -6.71 14.55 0.84
N SER A 182 -6.56 15.56 1.69
CA SER A 182 -7.27 16.83 1.56
C SER A 182 -6.37 17.89 0.91
N ALA A 183 -6.85 18.50 -0.16
CA ALA A 183 -6.17 19.63 -0.80
C ALA A 183 -6.01 20.84 0.15
N LEU A 184 -6.95 21.01 1.08
CA LEU A 184 -6.96 22.13 2.04
C LEU A 184 -5.90 21.99 3.15
N LEU A 185 -5.42 20.77 3.40
CA LEU A 185 -4.47 20.46 4.46
C LEU A 185 -3.05 20.20 3.93
N LYS A 186 -2.84 20.26 2.63
CA LYS A 186 -1.50 20.13 2.04
C LYS A 186 -0.65 21.35 2.44
N PRO A 187 0.60 21.14 2.89
CA PRO A 187 1.53 22.25 2.99
C PRO A 187 1.71 22.90 1.61
N PRO A 188 1.96 24.23 1.54
CA PRO A 188 2.23 24.88 0.29
C PRO A 188 3.41 24.18 -0.41
N ALA A 189 3.30 23.96 -1.71
CA ALA A 189 4.40 23.44 -2.50
C ALA A 189 5.57 24.42 -2.32
N ASN A 190 6.73 23.91 -1.88
CA ASN A 190 7.97 24.70 -1.92
C ASN A 190 8.35 24.83 -3.41
N ASP A 191 8.21 26.02 -3.93
CA ASP A 191 8.73 26.44 -5.24
C ASP A 191 10.26 26.35 -5.27
#